data_4b9d0a4ccf6a0ff8c4e0c9749b7a3953
#
_entry.id   4b9d0a4ccf6a0ff8c4e0c9749b7a3953
#
_cell.length_a   1.000
_cell.length_b   1.000
_cell.length_c   1.000
_cell.angle_alpha   90.00
_cell.angle_beta   90.00
_cell.angle_gamma   90.00
#
_symmetry.space_group_name_H-M   'P 1'
#
loop_
_entity.id
_entity.type
_entity.pdbx_description
1 polymer ?
#
loop_
_entity_poly.entity_id
_entity_poly.type
_entity_poly.pdbx_seq_one_letter_code
_entity_poly.pdbx_strand_id
1 'polypeptide(L)'
;MFATFKLQAQQNTILIIADDLGNDYLGFYPNLGDTAKVPNIRTLLTTGIRFTRVWAAPVCSPARAGIFTGRYSFRTGVGNVISSATSPQLDTAEMSIAKLLRDYAPQKYNTANIGKWHLHVQTPAKWLYPNRMGYDLYSGNFNGQIPNYYQYTRIKNGVMDTVTTYATTQTVNDALAWMDTMNTTKPFFLWLAFNAPHNPFHLPPASLCDTSGLSGTATDISANPKKYF
;
A
#
# COMPACT_ATOMS: atom_id res chain seq x y z
N MET A 1 8.42 7.00 47.27
CA MET A 1 9.26 6.98 46.05
C MET A 1 8.50 6.23 44.96
N PHE A 2 7.79 6.94 44.05
CA PHE A 2 7.01 6.32 42.99
C PHE A 2 7.95 6.09 41.81
N ALA A 3 8.22 4.83 41.49
CA ALA A 3 8.95 4.47 40.29
C ALA A 3 8.05 4.74 39.06
N THR A 4 8.33 5.79 38.32
CA THR A 4 7.70 6.03 37.04
C THR A 4 8.29 5.04 36.04
N PHE A 5 7.59 3.94 35.78
CA PHE A 5 7.90 3.08 34.63
C PHE A 5 7.58 3.87 33.37
N LYS A 6 8.60 4.43 32.72
CA LYS A 6 8.47 4.85 31.32
C LYS A 6 8.39 3.59 30.46
N LEU A 7 7.18 3.17 30.14
CA LEU A 7 6.93 2.24 29.03
C LEU A 7 7.35 2.94 27.72
N GLN A 8 8.62 2.83 27.37
CA GLN A 8 9.10 3.18 26.02
C GLN A 8 8.84 1.98 25.11
N ALA A 9 7.60 1.81 24.69
CA ALA A 9 7.30 0.90 23.61
C ALA A 9 7.72 1.58 22.29
N GLN A 10 8.96 1.39 21.89
CA GLN A 10 9.37 1.65 20.50
C GLN A 10 8.73 0.57 19.64
N GLN A 11 7.59 0.87 19.01
CA GLN A 11 6.90 -0.09 18.15
C GLN A 11 7.12 0.28 16.70
N ASN A 12 7.83 -0.58 16.00
CA ASN A 12 7.83 -0.56 14.54
C ASN A 12 6.41 -0.84 14.04
N THR A 13 5.99 -0.10 13.05
CA THR A 13 4.64 -0.23 12.49
C THR A 13 4.73 -0.46 10.98
N ILE A 14 4.08 -1.50 10.49
CA ILE A 14 3.92 -1.77 9.06
C ILE A 14 2.43 -1.74 8.76
N LEU A 15 2.01 -0.79 7.92
CA LEU A 15 0.66 -0.71 7.38
C LEU A 15 0.66 -1.34 5.99
N ILE A 16 0.05 -2.52 5.85
CA ILE A 16 -0.04 -3.24 4.58
C ILE A 16 -1.41 -2.96 3.95
N ILE A 17 -1.40 -2.54 2.68
CA ILE A 17 -2.60 -2.28 1.91
C ILE A 17 -2.57 -3.14 0.64
N ALA A 18 -3.59 -3.98 0.46
CA ALA A 18 -3.88 -4.65 -0.81
C ALA A 18 -4.93 -3.82 -1.56
N ASP A 19 -4.71 -3.57 -2.85
CA ASP A 19 -5.54 -2.68 -3.66
C ASP A 19 -6.69 -3.47 -4.30
N ASP A 20 -7.93 -3.05 -4.02
CA ASP A 20 -9.15 -3.71 -4.48
C ASP A 20 -9.37 -5.15 -3.95
N LEU A 21 -8.75 -5.51 -2.83
CA LEU A 21 -8.98 -6.81 -2.21
C LEU A 21 -10.27 -6.78 -1.37
N GLY A 22 -11.33 -7.35 -1.91
CA GLY A 22 -12.58 -7.54 -1.18
C GLY A 22 -12.47 -8.64 -0.12
N ASN A 23 -13.24 -8.52 0.96
CA ASN A 23 -13.29 -9.52 2.02
C ASN A 23 -13.86 -10.86 1.55
N ASP A 24 -14.63 -10.85 0.46
CA ASP A 24 -15.19 -12.02 -0.22
C ASP A 24 -14.13 -12.94 -0.84
N TYR A 25 -12.90 -12.45 -1.06
CA TYR A 25 -11.79 -13.26 -1.58
C TYR A 25 -10.96 -13.95 -0.49
N LEU A 26 -11.15 -13.61 0.78
CA LEU A 26 -10.26 -14.08 1.85
C LEU A 26 -10.74 -15.33 2.58
N GLY A 27 -11.97 -15.79 2.36
CA GLY A 27 -12.53 -17.00 2.99
C GLY A 27 -12.65 -16.95 4.51
N PHE A 28 -12.63 -15.75 5.11
CA PHE A 28 -12.78 -15.56 6.56
C PHE A 28 -14.20 -15.20 6.98
N TYR A 29 -15.07 -15.03 6.01
CA TYR A 29 -16.47 -14.69 6.21
C TYR A 29 -17.34 -15.85 5.72
N PRO A 30 -18.42 -16.18 6.44
CA PRO A 30 -19.30 -17.30 6.03
C PRO A 30 -20.01 -16.98 4.70
N ASN A 31 -20.28 -18.03 3.93
CA ASN A 31 -21.07 -17.99 2.68
C ASN A 31 -20.40 -17.31 1.47
N LEU A 32 -19.11 -17.24 1.42
CA LEU A 32 -18.38 -16.75 0.27
C LEU A 32 -17.80 -17.92 -0.53
N GLY A 33 -17.88 -17.83 -1.87
CA GLY A 33 -17.48 -18.87 -2.81
C GLY A 33 -15.97 -19.19 -2.81
N ASP A 34 -15.40 -19.39 -3.98
CA ASP A 34 -13.95 -19.63 -4.14
C ASP A 34 -13.13 -18.50 -3.53
N THR A 35 -12.22 -18.87 -2.65
CA THR A 35 -11.41 -17.91 -1.91
C THR A 35 -9.92 -18.17 -2.12
N ALA A 36 -9.14 -17.09 -2.07
CA ALA A 36 -7.70 -17.19 -2.19
C ALA A 36 -7.06 -17.97 -1.03
N LYS A 37 -6.03 -18.76 -1.33
CA LYS A 37 -5.21 -19.43 -0.33
C LYS A 37 -4.25 -18.42 0.28
N VAL A 38 -4.55 -17.91 1.46
CA VAL A 38 -3.78 -16.86 2.16
C VAL A 38 -3.29 -17.32 3.54
N PRO A 39 -2.40 -18.32 3.62
CA PRO A 39 -2.00 -18.94 4.88
C PRO A 39 -1.36 -17.95 5.85
N ASN A 40 -0.53 -17.04 5.35
CA ASN A 40 0.16 -16.04 6.19
C ASN A 40 -0.80 -14.99 6.76
N ILE A 41 -1.79 -14.53 5.96
CA ILE A 41 -2.84 -13.63 6.49
C ILE A 41 -3.68 -14.38 7.53
N ARG A 42 -3.98 -15.66 7.30
CA ARG A 42 -4.70 -16.49 8.29
C ARG A 42 -3.93 -16.58 9.61
N THR A 43 -2.61 -16.72 9.58
CA THR A 43 -1.78 -16.71 10.79
C THR A 43 -1.90 -15.38 11.54
N LEU A 44 -1.89 -14.25 10.84
CA LEU A 44 -2.10 -12.94 11.47
C LEU A 44 -3.47 -12.82 12.15
N LEU A 45 -4.51 -13.44 11.58
CA LEU A 45 -5.86 -13.46 12.19
C LEU A 45 -5.92 -14.23 13.52
N THR A 46 -5.08 -15.25 13.68
CA THR A 46 -5.06 -16.08 14.91
C THR A 46 -4.19 -15.47 16.00
N THR A 47 -3.26 -14.59 15.65
CA THR A 47 -2.31 -13.97 16.59
C THR A 47 -2.62 -12.49 16.87
N GLY A 48 -3.47 -11.89 16.05
CA GLY A 48 -3.81 -10.47 16.12
C GLY A 48 -5.29 -10.20 16.40
N ILE A 49 -5.69 -8.98 16.11
CA ILE A 49 -7.09 -8.53 16.26
C ILE A 49 -7.72 -8.40 14.86
N ARG A 50 -8.86 -9.04 14.67
CA ARG A 50 -9.66 -8.92 13.45
C ARG A 50 -10.81 -7.94 13.67
N PHE A 51 -10.85 -6.89 12.87
CA PHE A 51 -11.98 -5.97 12.82
C PHE A 51 -13.00 -6.47 11.78
N THR A 52 -14.22 -6.71 12.21
CA THR A 52 -15.29 -7.26 11.35
C THR A 52 -16.20 -6.20 10.75
N ARG A 53 -16.06 -4.96 11.16
CA ARG A 53 -16.88 -3.82 10.71
C ARG A 53 -16.00 -2.62 10.45
N VAL A 54 -15.25 -2.67 9.36
CA VAL A 54 -14.40 -1.56 8.89
C VAL A 54 -14.87 -1.15 7.50
N TRP A 55 -14.98 0.14 7.29
CA TRP A 55 -15.41 0.72 6.03
C TRP A 55 -14.29 1.57 5.46
N ALA A 56 -13.99 1.40 4.19
CA ALA A 56 -13.12 2.28 3.41
C ALA A 56 -13.98 3.11 2.44
N ALA A 57 -13.41 4.19 1.91
CA ALA A 57 -14.03 4.87 0.77
C ALA A 57 -14.08 3.91 -0.43
N PRO A 58 -15.10 4.06 -1.32
CA PRO A 58 -15.36 3.09 -2.39
C PRO A 58 -14.30 3.07 -3.50
N VAL A 59 -13.41 4.06 -3.54
CA VAL A 59 -12.33 4.16 -4.54
C VAL A 59 -11.00 4.55 -3.89
N CYS A 60 -9.90 4.24 -4.58
CA CYS A 60 -8.55 4.22 -4.02
C CYS A 60 -8.03 5.58 -3.51
N SER A 61 -8.16 6.69 -4.27
CA SER A 61 -7.59 7.97 -3.82
C SER A 61 -8.24 8.52 -2.56
N PRO A 62 -9.59 8.57 -2.42
CA PRO A 62 -10.24 8.97 -1.18
C PRO A 62 -9.91 8.04 0.01
N ALA A 63 -9.87 6.72 -0.23
CA ALA A 63 -9.50 5.76 0.82
C ALA A 63 -8.08 6.03 1.34
N ARG A 64 -7.12 6.22 0.42
CA ARG A 64 -5.72 6.52 0.75
C ARG A 64 -5.59 7.86 1.46
N ALA A 65 -6.26 8.90 0.98
CA ALA A 65 -6.26 10.22 1.62
C ALA A 65 -6.84 10.14 3.04
N GLY A 66 -7.93 9.40 3.23
CA GLY A 66 -8.55 9.20 4.54
C GLY A 66 -7.64 8.48 5.53
N ILE A 67 -7.03 7.35 5.13
CA ILE A 67 -6.08 6.60 5.96
C ILE A 67 -4.85 7.47 6.28
N PHE A 68 -4.37 8.23 5.30
CA PHE A 68 -3.15 9.02 5.40
C PHE A 68 -3.27 10.24 6.31
N THR A 69 -4.45 10.88 6.35
CA THR A 69 -4.70 12.11 7.10
C THR A 69 -5.60 11.93 8.32
N GLY A 70 -6.31 10.81 8.43
CA GLY A 70 -7.37 10.62 9.42
C GLY A 70 -8.61 11.48 9.17
N ARG A 71 -8.77 12.07 7.95
CA ARG A 71 -9.82 13.03 7.61
C ARG A 71 -10.75 12.51 6.53
N TYR A 72 -12.01 12.84 6.62
CA TYR A 72 -12.99 12.52 5.58
C TYR A 72 -12.70 13.24 4.26
N SER A 73 -13.14 12.66 3.14
CA SER A 73 -12.92 13.16 1.79
C SER A 73 -13.35 14.60 1.59
N PHE A 74 -14.47 15.03 2.17
CA PHE A 74 -14.94 16.42 2.09
C PHE A 74 -14.04 17.41 2.83
N ARG A 75 -13.15 16.94 3.70
CA ARG A 75 -12.13 17.75 4.39
C ARG A 75 -10.81 17.79 3.62
N THR A 76 -10.44 16.68 3.00
CA THR A 76 -9.19 16.60 2.21
C THR A 76 -9.36 17.14 0.79
N GLY A 77 -10.60 17.33 0.32
CA GLY A 77 -10.91 17.66 -1.06
C GLY A 77 -10.78 16.48 -2.04
N VAL A 78 -10.25 15.33 -1.61
CA VAL A 78 -10.07 14.15 -2.46
C VAL A 78 -11.32 13.27 -2.36
N GLY A 79 -12.33 13.59 -3.17
CA GLY A 79 -13.64 12.92 -3.16
C GLY A 79 -13.77 11.80 -4.20
N ASN A 80 -12.86 11.70 -5.16
CA ASN A 80 -12.89 10.71 -6.23
C ASN A 80 -11.49 10.32 -6.67
N VAL A 81 -11.40 9.37 -7.61
CA VAL A 81 -10.13 8.91 -8.21
C VAL A 81 -9.38 10.07 -8.86
N ILE A 82 -8.08 10.14 -8.63
CA ILE A 82 -7.20 11.11 -9.27
C ILE A 82 -6.76 10.54 -10.61
N SER A 83 -7.44 10.92 -11.69
CA SER A 83 -7.19 10.40 -13.05
C SER A 83 -6.51 11.41 -13.98
N SER A 84 -6.50 12.70 -13.60
CA SER A 84 -5.96 13.78 -14.44
C SER A 84 -5.40 14.92 -13.60
N ALA A 85 -4.72 15.85 -14.25
CA ALA A 85 -4.18 17.05 -13.59
C ALA A 85 -5.28 17.96 -13.02
N THR A 86 -6.49 17.89 -13.53
CA THR A 86 -7.65 18.66 -13.06
C THR A 86 -8.41 17.97 -11.92
N SER A 87 -8.14 16.70 -11.63
CA SER A 87 -8.70 16.03 -10.46
C SER A 87 -8.20 16.68 -9.18
N PRO A 88 -9.09 16.90 -8.16
CA PRO A 88 -8.65 17.35 -6.85
C PRO A 88 -7.60 16.37 -6.26
N GLN A 89 -6.47 16.91 -5.84
CA GLN A 89 -5.35 16.14 -5.30
C GLN A 89 -5.12 16.52 -3.84
N LEU A 90 -4.48 15.62 -3.08
CA LEU A 90 -4.21 15.89 -1.68
C LEU A 90 -3.22 17.07 -1.54
N ASP A 91 -3.56 18.06 -0.73
CA ASP A 91 -2.66 19.17 -0.46
C ASP A 91 -1.44 18.67 0.33
N THR A 92 -0.23 19.02 -0.11
CA THR A 92 1.00 18.67 0.59
C THR A 92 1.16 19.40 1.94
N ALA A 93 0.34 20.42 2.21
CA ALA A 93 0.27 21.08 3.51
C ALA A 93 -0.50 20.24 4.56
N GLU A 94 -1.31 19.27 4.12
CA GLU A 94 -2.07 18.42 5.05
C GLU A 94 -1.15 17.70 6.04
N MET A 95 -1.62 17.61 7.28
CA MET A 95 -0.96 16.78 8.29
C MET A 95 -1.22 15.31 7.99
N SER A 96 -0.17 14.59 7.69
CA SER A 96 -0.20 13.16 7.45
C SER A 96 0.30 12.38 8.65
N ILE A 97 -0.07 11.10 8.75
CA ILE A 97 0.48 10.20 9.77
C ILE A 97 2.02 10.13 9.69
N ALA A 98 2.59 10.17 8.48
CA ALA A 98 4.04 10.15 8.31
C ALA A 98 4.70 11.42 8.84
N LYS A 99 4.14 12.62 8.55
CA LYS A 99 4.63 13.88 9.15
C LYS A 99 4.50 13.86 10.67
N LEU A 100 3.35 13.40 11.19
CA LEU A 100 3.13 13.33 12.63
C LEU A 100 4.19 12.45 13.30
N LEU A 101 4.46 11.29 12.77
CA LEU A 101 5.42 10.33 13.34
C LEU A 101 6.87 10.80 13.18
N ARG A 102 7.22 11.35 12.03
CA ARG A 102 8.58 11.83 11.75
C ARG A 102 8.93 13.09 12.52
N ASP A 103 8.03 14.06 12.55
CA ASP A 103 8.35 15.43 12.99
C ASP A 103 7.90 15.72 14.43
N TYR A 104 6.80 15.11 14.89
CA TYR A 104 6.14 15.45 16.14
C TYR A 104 6.11 14.34 17.18
N ALA A 105 6.26 13.06 16.79
CA ALA A 105 6.32 11.99 17.79
C ALA A 105 7.55 12.16 18.69
N PRO A 106 7.48 11.86 20.01
CA PRO A 106 8.59 12.04 20.93
C PRO A 106 9.87 11.32 20.51
N GLN A 107 9.74 10.18 19.86
CA GLN A 107 10.86 9.33 19.43
C GLN A 107 11.23 9.48 17.97
N LYS A 108 10.48 10.26 17.21
CA LYS A 108 10.69 10.49 15.76
C LYS A 108 11.00 9.21 14.97
N TYR A 109 10.05 8.84 14.13
CA TYR A 109 10.12 7.62 13.33
C TYR A 109 10.95 7.83 12.06
N ASN A 110 11.62 6.76 11.61
CA ASN A 110 12.00 6.61 10.21
C ASN A 110 10.74 6.23 9.42
N THR A 111 10.52 6.81 8.25
CA THR A 111 9.25 6.66 7.54
C THR A 111 9.47 6.26 6.09
N ALA A 112 8.73 5.27 5.61
CA ALA A 112 8.74 4.90 4.19
C ALA A 112 7.35 4.64 3.65
N ASN A 113 7.15 5.01 2.37
CA ASN A 113 6.03 4.58 1.57
C ASN A 113 6.55 3.78 0.38
N ILE A 114 6.15 2.53 0.28
CA ILE A 114 6.60 1.62 -0.77
C ILE A 114 5.37 1.05 -1.49
N GLY A 115 5.34 1.20 -2.81
CA GLY A 115 4.25 0.77 -3.69
C GLY A 115 3.37 1.91 -4.18
N LYS A 116 2.07 1.66 -4.31
CA LYS A 116 1.10 2.58 -4.92
C LYS A 116 0.89 3.84 -4.07
N TRP A 117 1.04 5.02 -4.70
CA TRP A 117 0.78 6.33 -4.10
C TRP A 117 -0.66 6.81 -4.31
N HIS A 118 -1.00 7.15 -5.52
CA HIS A 118 -2.31 7.56 -6.03
C HIS A 118 -3.00 8.72 -5.26
N LEU A 119 -2.21 9.65 -4.73
CA LEU A 119 -2.68 10.90 -4.11
C LEU A 119 -2.35 12.15 -4.94
N HIS A 120 -1.58 11.96 -6.03
CA HIS A 120 -1.20 13.00 -6.99
C HIS A 120 -1.01 12.37 -8.37
N VAL A 121 -1.14 13.18 -9.42
CA VAL A 121 -0.80 12.74 -10.78
C VAL A 121 0.72 12.58 -10.93
N GLN A 122 1.10 11.67 -11.81
CA GLN A 122 2.50 11.41 -12.12
C GLN A 122 3.07 12.48 -13.05
N THR A 123 3.69 13.49 -12.46
CA THR A 123 4.45 14.53 -13.19
C THR A 123 5.78 14.77 -12.50
N PRO A 124 6.87 15.14 -13.22
CA PRO A 124 8.18 15.37 -12.61
C PRO A 124 8.16 16.34 -11.43
N ALA A 125 7.37 17.40 -11.54
CA ALA A 125 7.22 18.41 -10.48
C ALA A 125 6.67 17.84 -9.15
N LYS A 126 6.00 16.66 -9.20
CA LYS A 126 5.33 16.04 -8.05
C LYS A 126 6.01 14.77 -7.53
N TRP A 127 7.07 14.29 -8.17
CA TRP A 127 7.73 13.04 -7.77
C TRP A 127 8.28 13.04 -6.34
N LEU A 128 8.53 14.21 -5.75
CA LEU A 128 8.92 14.37 -4.35
C LEU A 128 7.76 14.67 -3.39
N TYR A 129 6.51 14.62 -3.86
CA TYR A 129 5.37 14.90 -2.97
C TYR A 129 5.20 13.86 -1.85
N PRO A 130 5.43 12.56 -2.05
CA PRO A 130 5.45 11.64 -0.92
C PRO A 130 6.46 12.05 0.16
N ASN A 131 7.66 12.48 -0.25
CA ASN A 131 8.68 12.96 0.70
C ASN A 131 8.24 14.26 1.40
N ARG A 132 7.66 15.22 0.69
CA ARG A 132 7.09 16.44 1.29
C ARG A 132 5.97 16.14 2.28
N MET A 133 5.29 15.03 2.09
CA MET A 133 4.22 14.57 2.97
C MET A 133 4.71 13.66 4.12
N GLY A 134 6.02 13.62 4.36
CA GLY A 134 6.58 13.06 5.58
C GLY A 134 7.32 11.74 5.43
N TYR A 135 7.47 11.20 4.23
CA TYR A 135 8.26 9.98 4.03
C TYR A 135 9.73 10.28 3.74
N ASP A 136 10.63 9.65 4.49
CA ASP A 136 12.07 9.71 4.24
C ASP A 136 12.42 8.93 2.97
N LEU A 137 11.72 7.79 2.73
CA LEU A 137 11.79 7.04 1.50
C LEU A 137 10.42 6.92 0.84
N TYR A 138 10.36 7.22 -0.44
CA TYR A 138 9.31 6.77 -1.36
C TYR A 138 9.89 5.88 -2.45
N SER A 139 9.28 4.73 -2.71
CA SER A 139 9.58 3.86 -3.84
C SER A 139 8.30 3.22 -4.37
N GLY A 140 7.82 3.65 -5.55
CA GLY A 140 6.56 3.10 -6.06
C GLY A 140 6.03 3.78 -7.32
N ASN A 141 4.77 3.49 -7.64
CA ASN A 141 4.05 4.09 -8.75
C ASN A 141 3.04 5.15 -8.28
N PHE A 142 2.91 6.23 -9.05
CA PHE A 142 2.00 7.33 -8.72
C PHE A 142 0.55 7.06 -9.16
N ASN A 143 0.37 6.34 -10.25
CA ASN A 143 -0.93 6.15 -10.89
C ASN A 143 -1.83 5.17 -10.14
N GLY A 144 -3.13 5.19 -10.48
CA GLY A 144 -4.13 4.31 -9.90
C GLY A 144 -3.89 2.84 -10.21
N GLN A 145 -3.26 2.55 -11.32
CA GLN A 145 -2.85 1.20 -11.73
C GLN A 145 -1.49 1.25 -12.42
N ILE A 146 -0.80 0.13 -12.46
CA ILE A 146 0.35 -0.08 -13.32
C ILE A 146 -0.10 -0.78 -14.61
N PRO A 147 0.45 -0.43 -15.78
CA PRO A 147 -0.01 -0.99 -17.05
C PRO A 147 0.36 -2.47 -17.22
N ASN A 148 1.42 -2.90 -16.57
CA ASN A 148 1.94 -4.27 -16.64
C ASN A 148 2.69 -4.59 -15.34
N TYR A 149 2.35 -5.72 -14.71
CA TYR A 149 3.01 -6.16 -13.47
C TYR A 149 4.44 -6.67 -13.66
N TYR A 150 4.84 -6.94 -14.91
CA TYR A 150 6.20 -7.41 -15.23
C TYR A 150 7.09 -6.32 -15.85
N GLN A 151 6.49 -5.14 -16.16
CA GLN A 151 7.25 -3.99 -16.63
C GLN A 151 6.47 -2.70 -16.34
N TYR A 152 6.99 -1.89 -15.46
CA TYR A 152 6.32 -0.65 -15.06
C TYR A 152 7.32 0.44 -14.64
N THR A 153 6.83 1.67 -14.59
CA THR A 153 7.60 2.82 -14.12
C THR A 153 7.53 2.92 -12.60
N ARG A 154 8.69 3.04 -11.96
CA ARG A 154 8.83 3.34 -10.54
C ARG A 154 9.45 4.73 -10.34
N ILE A 155 9.03 5.42 -9.28
CA ILE A 155 9.65 6.64 -8.80
C ILE A 155 10.24 6.35 -7.42
N LYS A 156 11.54 6.58 -7.27
CA LYS A 156 12.25 6.43 -5.99
C LYS A 156 12.87 7.77 -5.62
N ASN A 157 12.33 8.42 -4.57
CA ASN A 157 12.77 9.73 -4.10
C ASN A 157 13.02 10.75 -5.22
N GLY A 158 12.04 10.91 -6.12
CA GLY A 158 12.12 11.88 -7.21
C GLY A 158 12.89 11.42 -8.45
N VAL A 159 13.39 10.18 -8.48
CA VAL A 159 14.05 9.59 -9.64
C VAL A 159 13.18 8.51 -10.24
N MET A 160 12.99 8.57 -11.55
CA MET A 160 12.18 7.60 -12.30
C MET A 160 13.07 6.51 -12.90
N ASP A 161 12.65 5.27 -12.77
CA ASP A 161 13.24 4.11 -13.43
C ASP A 161 12.17 3.17 -14.01
N THR A 162 12.61 2.20 -14.79
CA THR A 162 11.77 1.10 -15.29
C THR A 162 12.13 -0.17 -14.56
N VAL A 163 11.14 -0.81 -13.98
CA VAL A 163 11.28 -2.07 -13.26
C VAL A 163 10.76 -3.22 -14.13
N THR A 164 11.53 -4.30 -14.21
CA THR A 164 11.17 -5.53 -14.92
C THR A 164 11.02 -6.75 -14.01
N THR A 165 11.23 -6.57 -12.72
CA THR A 165 10.85 -7.55 -11.70
C THR A 165 9.35 -7.49 -11.48
N TYR A 166 8.70 -8.65 -11.23
CA TYR A 166 7.28 -8.71 -10.90
C TYR A 166 6.93 -7.72 -9.78
N ALA A 167 5.93 -6.88 -10.01
CA ALA A 167 5.65 -5.71 -9.17
C ALA A 167 5.45 -6.02 -7.70
N THR A 168 4.72 -7.10 -7.39
CA THR A 168 4.50 -7.52 -5.98
C THR A 168 5.82 -7.93 -5.33
N THR A 169 6.67 -8.69 -6.04
CA THR A 169 8.00 -9.08 -5.55
C THR A 169 8.90 -7.87 -5.35
N GLN A 170 8.90 -6.93 -6.31
CA GLN A 170 9.73 -5.72 -6.21
C GLN A 170 9.30 -4.85 -5.03
N THR A 171 7.99 -4.72 -4.79
CA THR A 171 7.46 -3.98 -3.63
C THR A 171 7.95 -4.59 -2.31
N VAL A 172 7.97 -5.91 -2.21
CA VAL A 172 8.54 -6.61 -1.03
C VAL A 172 10.05 -6.40 -0.93
N ASN A 173 10.78 -6.55 -2.04
CA ASN A 173 12.23 -6.37 -2.07
C ASN A 173 12.65 -4.96 -1.64
N ASP A 174 11.95 -3.93 -2.13
CA ASP A 174 12.20 -2.55 -1.73
C ASP A 174 11.93 -2.33 -0.24
N ALA A 175 10.89 -2.98 0.31
CA ALA A 175 10.54 -2.90 1.73
C ALA A 175 11.61 -3.58 2.60
N LEU A 176 12.02 -4.79 2.26
CA LEU A 176 13.06 -5.53 2.98
C LEU A 176 14.39 -4.77 2.93
N ALA A 177 14.81 -4.33 1.74
CA ALA A 177 16.05 -3.55 1.59
C ALA A 177 16.02 -2.27 2.41
N TRP A 178 14.88 -1.59 2.54
CA TRP A 178 14.76 -0.43 3.40
C TRP A 178 14.83 -0.81 4.88
N MET A 179 14.10 -1.85 5.31
CA MET A 179 14.13 -2.30 6.70
C MET A 179 15.52 -2.74 7.15
N ASP A 180 16.31 -3.35 6.26
CA ASP A 180 17.70 -3.75 6.54
C ASP A 180 18.63 -2.54 6.81
N THR A 181 18.24 -1.34 6.36
CA THR A 181 19.00 -0.11 6.68
C THR A 181 18.60 0.51 8.02
N MET A 182 17.56 0.00 8.69
CA MET A 182 17.07 0.57 9.94
C MET A 182 17.98 0.17 11.10
N ASN A 183 18.37 1.16 11.90
CA ASN A 183 19.02 0.89 13.17
C ASN A 183 17.97 0.73 14.29
N THR A 184 18.37 0.13 15.39
CA THR A 184 17.48 -0.14 16.53
C THR A 184 17.19 1.09 17.42
N THR A 185 17.75 2.26 17.08
CA THR A 185 17.66 3.45 17.94
C THR A 185 16.39 4.25 17.74
N LYS A 186 15.72 4.10 16.58
CA LYS A 186 14.46 4.76 16.26
C LYS A 186 13.46 3.75 15.74
N PRO A 187 12.18 3.89 16.10
CA PRO A 187 11.13 3.09 15.48
C PRO A 187 10.96 3.48 14.01
N PHE A 188 10.29 2.61 13.25
CA PHE A 188 9.93 2.93 11.88
C PHE A 188 8.43 2.78 11.63
N PHE A 189 7.96 3.53 10.65
CA PHE A 189 6.64 3.42 10.05
C PHE A 189 6.78 3.12 8.56
N LEU A 190 6.32 1.96 8.14
CA LEU A 190 6.29 1.54 6.76
C LEU A 190 4.85 1.50 6.25
N TRP A 191 4.55 2.30 5.23
CA TRP A 191 3.35 2.17 4.41
C TRP A 191 3.69 1.29 3.21
N LEU A 192 3.23 0.05 3.22
CA LEU A 192 3.45 -0.95 2.19
C LEU A 192 2.16 -1.16 1.39
N ALA A 193 2.08 -0.55 0.21
CA ALA A 193 0.88 -0.50 -0.59
C ALA A 193 1.05 -1.29 -1.90
N PHE A 194 0.55 -2.50 -1.92
CA PHE A 194 0.56 -3.32 -3.13
C PHE A 194 -0.39 -2.75 -4.20
N ASN A 195 -0.06 -2.96 -5.48
CA ASN A 195 -0.99 -2.76 -6.58
C ASN A 195 -1.93 -3.96 -6.73
N ALA A 196 -1.45 -5.16 -6.41
CA ALA A 196 -2.26 -6.37 -6.46
C ALA A 196 -3.30 -6.38 -5.31
N PRO A 197 -4.47 -6.97 -5.58
CA PRO A 197 -4.92 -7.62 -6.80
C PRO A 197 -5.66 -6.71 -7.81
N HIS A 198 -5.51 -5.39 -7.75
CA HIS A 198 -6.08 -4.46 -8.73
C HIS A 198 -5.69 -4.82 -10.17
N ASN A 199 -6.59 -4.62 -11.13
CA ASN A 199 -6.31 -4.84 -12.54
C ASN A 199 -5.07 -4.05 -13.05
N PRO A 200 -4.45 -4.44 -14.21
CA PRO A 200 -4.84 -5.54 -15.10
C PRO A 200 -4.61 -6.91 -14.48
N PHE A 201 -5.62 -7.77 -14.57
CA PHE A 201 -5.47 -9.16 -14.12
C PHE A 201 -4.44 -9.88 -14.98
N HIS A 202 -3.66 -10.73 -14.37
CA HIS A 202 -2.52 -11.37 -15.01
C HIS A 202 -2.18 -12.69 -14.32
N LEU A 203 -1.40 -13.54 -14.98
CA LEU A 203 -0.86 -14.74 -14.37
C LEU A 203 0.36 -14.36 -13.51
N PRO A 204 0.31 -14.55 -12.18
CA PRO A 204 1.47 -14.30 -11.35
C PRO A 204 2.54 -15.38 -11.55
N PRO A 205 3.80 -15.15 -11.08
CA PRO A 205 4.83 -16.17 -11.11
C PRO A 205 4.41 -17.46 -10.39
N ALA A 206 4.60 -18.63 -10.99
CA ALA A 206 4.25 -19.93 -10.43
C ALA A 206 4.97 -20.23 -9.09
N SER A 207 6.09 -19.57 -8.82
CA SER A 207 6.80 -19.66 -7.55
C SER A 207 6.06 -18.99 -6.39
N LEU A 208 5.09 -18.14 -6.66
CA LEU A 208 4.35 -17.38 -5.63
C LEU A 208 2.96 -17.95 -5.36
N CYS A 209 2.40 -18.69 -6.28
CA CYS A 209 1.08 -19.28 -6.15
C CYS A 209 0.91 -20.50 -7.04
N ASP A 210 -0.11 -21.30 -6.74
CA ASP A 210 -0.52 -22.39 -7.60
C ASP A 210 -1.22 -21.84 -8.85
N THR A 211 -0.56 -21.95 -9.99
CA THR A 211 -1.06 -21.50 -11.29
C THR A 211 -1.64 -22.64 -12.13
N SER A 212 -1.78 -23.84 -11.56
CA SER A 212 -2.35 -24.99 -12.28
C SER A 212 -3.79 -24.69 -12.73
N GLY A 213 -4.06 -24.97 -14.00
CA GLY A 213 -5.36 -24.68 -14.61
C GLY A 213 -5.58 -23.21 -15.02
N LEU A 214 -4.56 -22.35 -14.92
CA LEU A 214 -4.58 -20.97 -15.39
C LEU A 214 -3.74 -20.85 -16.66
N SER A 215 -4.33 -20.36 -17.75
CA SER A 215 -3.60 -20.22 -19.03
C SER A 215 -2.87 -18.88 -19.16
N GLY A 216 -3.27 -17.88 -18.40
CA GLY A 216 -2.77 -16.51 -18.51
C GLY A 216 -3.17 -15.78 -19.79
N THR A 217 -4.00 -16.39 -20.64
CA THR A 217 -4.50 -15.73 -21.87
C THR A 217 -5.54 -14.67 -21.54
N ALA A 218 -5.64 -13.63 -22.36
CA ALA A 218 -6.66 -12.60 -22.19
C ALA A 218 -8.09 -13.17 -22.18
N THR A 219 -8.34 -14.23 -22.95
CA THR A 219 -9.62 -14.94 -22.98
C THR A 219 -9.91 -15.63 -21.66
N ASP A 220 -8.96 -16.36 -21.09
CA ASP A 220 -9.14 -17.05 -19.81
C ASP A 220 -9.26 -16.06 -18.64
N ILE A 221 -8.44 -15.04 -18.60
CA ILE A 221 -8.54 -13.95 -17.60
C ILE A 221 -9.91 -13.29 -17.65
N SER A 222 -10.42 -12.98 -18.85
CA SER A 222 -11.74 -12.38 -19.04
C SER A 222 -12.88 -13.30 -18.63
N ALA A 223 -12.76 -14.59 -18.90
CA ALA A 223 -13.78 -15.58 -18.55
C ALA A 223 -13.78 -15.97 -17.05
N ASN A 224 -12.60 -15.89 -16.42
CA ASN A 224 -12.39 -16.39 -15.05
C ASN A 224 -11.63 -15.35 -14.18
N PRO A 225 -12.05 -14.09 -14.12
CA PRO A 225 -11.28 -13.04 -13.44
C PRO A 225 -10.98 -13.38 -11.97
N LYS A 226 -11.92 -14.03 -11.27
CA LYS A 226 -11.74 -14.44 -9.86
C LYS A 226 -10.60 -15.40 -9.60
N LYS A 227 -10.17 -16.17 -10.61
CA LYS A 227 -9.03 -17.10 -10.48
C LYS A 227 -7.67 -16.38 -10.55
N TYR A 228 -7.65 -15.17 -11.08
CA TYR A 228 -6.46 -14.34 -11.29
C TYR A 228 -6.34 -13.20 -10.26
N PHE A 229 -7.15 -13.26 -9.23
CA PHE A 229 -7.23 -12.25 -8.19
C PHE A 229 -6.28 -12.57 -7.03
#